data_afc5d5c36b9c060338a49ef93d0dd840
#
_entry.id   afc5d5c36b9c060338a49ef93d0dd840
#
_cell.length_a   1.000
_cell.length_b   1.000
_cell.length_c   1.000
_cell.angle_alpha   90.00
_cell.angle_beta   90.00
_cell.angle_gamma   90.00
#
_symmetry.space_group_name_H-M   'P 1'
#
loop_
_entity.id
_entity.type
_entity.pdbx_description
1 polymer ?
#
loop_
_entity_poly.entity_id
_entity_poly.type
_entity_poly.pdbx_seq_one_letter_code
_entity_poly.pdbx_strand_id
1 'polypeptide(L)'
;NSLPLPDQNGANWAARHGHIAILQWMKENYLSLSNQLGANLVAQNGHLAVLQWMKDNGLPLPDQEGTMLAATNGHTTVVNWLASQSLSNQSILSNRPN
;
A
#
# COMPACT_ATOMS: atom_id res chain seq x y z
N ASN A 1 12.02 -19.11 -25.20
CA ASN A 1 12.53 -18.22 -24.15
C ASN A 1 11.45 -17.35 -23.58
N SER A 2 10.74 -17.89 -22.67
CA SER A 2 9.74 -17.08 -21.99
C SER A 2 10.39 -16.37 -20.81
N LEU A 3 9.98 -15.13 -20.62
CA LEU A 3 10.38 -14.38 -19.43
C LEU A 3 9.64 -14.96 -18.23
N PRO A 4 10.28 -14.94 -17.05
CA PRO A 4 9.58 -15.39 -15.86
C PRO A 4 8.39 -14.46 -15.59
N LEU A 5 7.34 -15.03 -15.04
CA LEU A 5 6.20 -14.22 -14.62
C LEU A 5 6.60 -13.36 -13.43
N PRO A 6 5.98 -12.19 -13.28
CA PRO A 6 6.22 -11.37 -12.10
C PRO A 6 5.89 -12.14 -10.82
N ASP A 7 6.75 -12.01 -9.85
CA ASP A 7 6.55 -12.59 -8.53
C ASP A 7 6.29 -11.45 -7.53
N GLN A 8 6.39 -11.78 -6.24
CA GLN A 8 6.17 -10.78 -5.19
C GLN A 8 7.15 -9.62 -5.29
N ASN A 9 8.40 -9.89 -5.70
CA ASN A 9 9.37 -8.81 -5.90
C ASN A 9 8.94 -7.91 -7.05
N GLY A 10 8.41 -8.49 -8.12
CA GLY A 10 7.85 -7.72 -9.23
C GLY A 10 6.66 -6.90 -8.80
N ALA A 11 5.78 -7.47 -7.96
CA ALA A 11 4.64 -6.74 -7.44
C ALA A 11 5.08 -5.57 -6.58
N ASN A 12 6.07 -5.78 -5.71
CA ASN A 12 6.61 -4.72 -4.89
C ASN A 12 7.22 -3.61 -5.74
N TRP A 13 7.93 -4.00 -6.81
CA TRP A 13 8.51 -3.02 -7.73
C TRP A 13 7.41 -2.19 -8.41
N ALA A 14 6.37 -2.85 -8.91
CA ALA A 14 5.28 -2.16 -9.58
C ALA A 14 4.56 -1.21 -8.61
N ALA A 15 4.32 -1.67 -7.39
CA ALA A 15 3.68 -0.84 -6.37
C ALA A 15 4.55 0.36 -6.04
N ARG A 16 5.83 0.13 -5.82
CA ARG A 16 6.78 1.20 -5.48
C ARG A 16 6.79 2.30 -6.53
N HIS A 17 6.62 1.94 -7.80
CA HIS A 17 6.66 2.91 -8.89
C HIS A 17 5.27 3.38 -9.33
N GLY A 18 4.22 2.99 -8.62
CA GLY A 18 2.88 3.49 -8.87
C GLY A 18 2.18 2.87 -10.07
N HIS A 19 2.57 1.66 -10.45
CA HIS A 19 2.02 1.02 -11.65
C HIS A 19 0.79 0.17 -11.32
N ILE A 20 -0.33 0.84 -11.09
CA ILE A 20 -1.58 0.16 -10.71
C ILE A 20 -2.03 -0.81 -11.79
N ALA A 21 -1.88 -0.44 -13.08
CA ALA A 21 -2.31 -1.32 -14.17
C ALA A 21 -1.59 -2.66 -14.13
N ILE A 22 -0.29 -2.66 -13.79
CA ILE A 22 0.47 -3.88 -13.67
C ILE A 22 -0.04 -4.71 -12.48
N LEU A 23 -0.28 -4.04 -11.35
CA LEU A 23 -0.80 -4.72 -10.17
C LEU A 23 -2.18 -5.33 -10.44
N GLN A 24 -3.02 -4.61 -11.15
CA GLN A 24 -4.35 -5.10 -11.51
C GLN A 24 -4.24 -6.33 -12.42
N TRP A 25 -3.34 -6.28 -13.39
CA TRP A 25 -3.10 -7.41 -14.27
C TRP A 25 -2.60 -8.63 -13.48
N MET A 26 -1.68 -8.40 -12.53
CA MET A 26 -1.17 -9.49 -11.71
C MET A 26 -2.29 -10.10 -10.87
N LYS A 27 -3.17 -9.28 -10.31
CA LYS A 27 -4.31 -9.77 -9.54
C LYS A 27 -5.23 -10.63 -10.41
N GLU A 28 -5.52 -10.16 -11.61
CA GLU A 28 -6.40 -10.88 -12.53
C GLU A 28 -5.83 -12.20 -12.97
N ASN A 29 -4.52 -12.34 -12.94
CA ASN A 29 -3.84 -13.58 -13.33
C ASN A 29 -3.40 -14.40 -12.12
N TYR A 30 -3.92 -14.10 -10.94
CA TYR A 30 -3.64 -14.84 -9.70
C TYR A 30 -2.15 -14.90 -9.36
N LEU A 31 -1.41 -13.87 -9.70
CA LEU A 31 0.01 -13.77 -9.37
C LEU A 31 0.18 -13.17 -7.98
N SER A 32 1.34 -13.41 -7.39
CA SER A 32 1.65 -12.88 -6.07
C SER A 32 1.63 -11.35 -6.08
N LEU A 33 0.91 -10.75 -5.13
CA LEU A 33 0.83 -9.30 -5.02
C LEU A 33 1.80 -8.79 -3.96
N SER A 34 1.90 -7.46 -3.88
CA SER A 34 2.84 -6.83 -2.96
C SER A 34 2.52 -7.15 -1.51
N ASN A 35 3.57 -7.19 -0.69
CA ASN A 35 3.47 -7.47 0.73
C ASN A 35 3.74 -6.20 1.55
N GLN A 36 3.99 -6.38 2.85
CA GLN A 36 4.26 -5.25 3.74
C GLN A 36 5.43 -4.39 3.28
N LEU A 37 6.50 -5.03 2.77
CA LEU A 37 7.63 -4.28 2.25
C LEU A 37 7.21 -3.39 1.09
N GLY A 38 6.42 -3.94 0.18
CA GLY A 38 5.91 -3.16 -0.95
C GLY A 38 5.06 -2.00 -0.50
N ALA A 39 4.20 -2.21 0.51
CA ALA A 39 3.37 -1.15 1.04
C ALA A 39 4.22 -0.01 1.60
N ASN A 40 5.28 -0.34 2.34
CA ASN A 40 6.17 0.67 2.90
C ASN A 40 6.89 1.43 1.80
N LEU A 41 7.30 0.75 0.73
CA LEU A 41 7.94 1.40 -0.41
C LEU A 41 6.97 2.33 -1.15
N VAL A 42 5.71 1.94 -1.26
CA VAL A 42 4.68 2.79 -1.85
C VAL A 42 4.55 4.08 -1.04
N ALA A 43 4.49 3.95 0.28
CA ALA A 43 4.39 5.11 1.17
C ALA A 43 5.62 5.98 1.03
N GLN A 44 6.80 5.38 1.02
CA GLN A 44 8.06 6.10 0.90
C GLN A 44 8.10 6.94 -0.38
N ASN A 45 7.48 6.46 -1.44
CA ASN A 45 7.46 7.15 -2.74
C ASN A 45 6.20 7.96 -2.98
N GLY A 46 5.29 8.04 -2.02
CA GLY A 46 4.16 8.94 -2.07
C GLY A 46 3.03 8.56 -3.01
N HIS A 47 2.87 7.27 -3.30
CA HIS A 47 1.85 6.82 -4.24
C HIS A 47 0.53 6.51 -3.54
N LEU A 48 -0.22 7.55 -3.20
CA LEU A 48 -1.48 7.41 -2.47
C LEU A 48 -2.48 6.53 -3.24
N ALA A 49 -2.58 6.72 -4.55
CA ALA A 49 -3.53 5.93 -5.35
C ALA A 49 -3.27 4.43 -5.23
N VAL A 50 -1.98 4.04 -5.19
CA VAL A 50 -1.62 2.64 -5.01
C VAL A 50 -2.05 2.15 -3.64
N LEU A 51 -1.85 2.96 -2.59
CA LEU A 51 -2.27 2.58 -1.25
C LEU A 51 -3.79 2.38 -1.17
N GLN A 52 -4.54 3.25 -1.82
CA GLN A 52 -5.99 3.12 -1.87
C GLN A 52 -6.40 1.83 -2.59
N TRP A 53 -5.72 1.54 -3.69
CA TRP A 53 -5.96 0.30 -4.42
C TRP A 53 -5.62 -0.92 -3.56
N MET A 54 -4.51 -0.87 -2.83
CA MET A 54 -4.10 -1.96 -1.96
C MET A 54 -5.15 -2.20 -0.86
N LYS A 55 -5.65 -1.12 -0.25
CA LYS A 55 -6.69 -1.24 0.76
C LYS A 55 -7.94 -1.89 0.18
N ASP A 56 -8.37 -1.44 -0.99
CA ASP A 56 -9.58 -1.95 -1.63
C ASP A 56 -9.45 -3.43 -1.97
N ASN A 57 -8.24 -3.92 -2.15
CA ASN A 57 -8.00 -5.31 -2.52
C ASN A 57 -7.52 -6.16 -1.33
N GLY A 58 -7.62 -5.64 -0.12
CA GLY A 58 -7.30 -6.40 1.07
C GLY A 58 -5.82 -6.67 1.28
N LEU A 59 -4.96 -5.88 0.66
CA LEU A 59 -3.52 -6.05 0.80
C LEU A 59 -3.00 -5.31 2.03
N PRO A 60 -1.82 -5.70 2.53
CA PRO A 60 -1.24 -5.00 3.68
C PRO A 60 -1.00 -3.54 3.38
N LEU A 61 -1.27 -2.68 4.37
CA LEU A 61 -0.97 -1.26 4.29
C LEU A 61 0.35 -0.97 5.01
N PRO A 62 0.95 0.21 4.75
CA PRO A 62 2.21 0.56 5.44
C PRO A 62 2.05 0.51 6.95
N ASP A 63 3.08 0.02 7.61
CA ASP A 63 3.15 0.05 9.06
C ASP A 63 3.79 1.36 9.51
N GLN A 64 4.20 1.42 10.79
CA GLN A 64 4.80 2.63 11.33
C GLN A 64 6.05 3.04 10.56
N GLU A 65 6.87 2.06 10.15
CA GLU A 65 8.07 2.36 9.38
C GLU A 65 7.72 3.02 8.05
N GLY A 66 6.75 2.49 7.34
CA GLY A 66 6.31 3.08 6.08
C GLY A 66 5.78 4.49 6.25
N THR A 67 5.00 4.70 7.32
CA THR A 67 4.48 6.02 7.63
C THR A 67 5.61 7.01 7.92
N MET A 68 6.61 6.58 8.67
CA MET A 68 7.76 7.43 8.97
C MET A 68 8.56 7.76 7.70
N LEU A 69 8.73 6.79 6.82
CA LEU A 69 9.41 7.03 5.55
C LEU A 69 8.67 8.05 4.69
N ALA A 70 7.35 7.95 4.65
CA ALA A 70 6.53 8.92 3.93
C ALA A 70 6.71 10.32 4.52
N ALA A 71 6.67 10.42 5.84
CA ALA A 71 6.83 11.71 6.52
C ALA A 71 8.20 12.29 6.25
N THR A 72 9.25 11.46 6.33
CA THR A 72 10.62 11.89 6.09
C THR A 72 10.78 12.46 4.67
N ASN A 73 10.07 11.90 3.72
CA ASN A 73 10.16 12.33 2.33
C ASN A 73 9.13 13.41 1.97
N GLY A 74 8.40 13.92 2.96
CA GLY A 74 7.49 15.04 2.74
C GLY A 74 6.16 14.66 2.11
N HIS A 75 5.80 13.39 2.13
CA HIS A 75 4.53 12.92 1.54
C HIS A 75 3.39 13.09 2.53
N THR A 76 3.04 14.33 2.83
CA THR A 76 2.05 14.68 3.84
C THR A 76 0.69 14.05 3.54
N THR A 77 0.29 14.02 2.26
CA THR A 77 -0.99 13.45 1.87
C THR A 77 -1.07 11.98 2.25
N VAL A 78 0.02 11.24 2.02
CA VAL A 78 0.08 9.82 2.39
C VAL A 78 -0.01 9.67 3.90
N VAL A 79 0.76 10.47 4.64
CA VAL A 79 0.76 10.41 6.10
C VAL A 79 -0.64 10.68 6.64
N ASN A 80 -1.29 11.71 6.12
CA ASN A 80 -2.63 12.07 6.56
C ASN A 80 -3.64 10.97 6.24
N TRP A 81 -3.52 10.37 5.06
CA TRP A 81 -4.42 9.28 4.69
C TRP A 81 -4.23 8.06 5.60
N LEU A 82 -2.97 7.71 5.90
CA LEU A 82 -2.69 6.58 6.80
C LEU A 82 -3.21 6.85 8.21
N ALA A 83 -3.04 8.07 8.69
CA ALA A 83 -3.59 8.46 9.99
C ALA A 83 -5.11 8.35 9.99
N SER A 84 -5.75 8.73 8.90
CA SER A 84 -7.18 8.63 8.74
C SER A 84 -7.66 7.17 8.83
N GLN A 85 -6.92 6.25 8.23
CA GLN A 85 -7.27 4.83 8.31
C GLN A 85 -7.17 4.34 9.76
N SER A 86 -6.12 4.72 10.45
CA SER A 86 -5.92 4.33 11.84
C SER A 86 -7.00 4.94 12.74
N LEU A 87 -7.32 6.21 12.54
CA LEU A 87 -8.36 6.88 13.31
C LEU A 87 -9.72 6.26 13.06
N SER A 88 -9.99 5.87 11.82
CA SER A 88 -11.26 5.22 11.48
C SER A 88 -11.42 3.94 12.29
N ASN A 89 -10.37 3.14 12.40
CA ASN A 89 -10.40 1.94 13.22
C ASN A 89 -10.58 2.26 14.69
N GLN A 90 -9.90 3.30 15.17
CA GLN A 90 -10.03 3.72 16.56
C GLN A 90 -11.41 4.27 16.84
N SER A 91 -12.01 4.97 15.87
CA SER A 91 -13.35 5.50 16.03
C SER A 91 -14.37 4.40 16.26
N ILE A 92 -14.23 3.29 15.56
CA ILE A 92 -15.13 2.15 15.77
C ILE A 92 -15.01 1.66 17.21
N LEU A 93 -13.80 1.61 17.75
CA LEU A 93 -13.59 1.19 19.13
C LEU A 93 -13.98 2.27 20.14
N SER A 94 -13.73 3.52 19.79
CA SER A 94 -13.95 4.65 20.72
C SER A 94 -15.40 5.10 20.76
N ASN A 95 -16.17 4.80 19.74
CA ASN A 95 -17.57 5.22 19.63
C ASN A 95 -18.51 4.41 20.48
N ARG A 96 -17.99 3.47 21.22
CA ARG A 96 -18.86 2.70 22.10
C ARG A 96 -19.45 3.59 23.16
N PRO A 97 -20.74 3.42 23.45
CA PRO A 97 -21.34 4.17 24.54
C PRO A 97 -20.61 3.87 25.83
N ASN A 98 -20.39 4.88 26.57
CA ASN A 98 -19.75 4.71 27.87
C ASN A 98 -20.79 4.33 28.91
#